data_ceaad9b616db35b2d7b13dfd263bde75
#
_entry.id   ceaad9b616db35b2d7b13dfd263bde75
#
_cell.length_a   1.000
_cell.length_b   1.000
_cell.length_c   1.000
_cell.angle_alpha   90.00
_cell.angle_beta   90.00
_cell.angle_gamma   90.00
#
_symmetry.space_group_name_H-M   'P 1'
#
loop_
_entity.id
_entity.type
_entity.pdbx_description
1 polymer ?
#
loop_
_entity_poly.entity_id
_entity_poly.type
_entity_poly.pdbx_seq_one_letter_code
_entity_poly.pdbx_strand_id
1 'polypeptide(L)'
;RRVFGDQVGVYHSGMADSARAEMWRKQNGTNPYPVVLGVRSSVFLPYKQLGLVIVDEEHESSYKQKEPAPRYNGRDAAIMLGKMSGAKILLGSATPSFESYQNALSGKYGFVQLTTRYGEVMMPELLFVDMKEYRRKKMMKGSFTPVLYEEMKRVLENGMQVILFQNRRGYSTYLQCDRCGSILKFKHCDVSMTYYRYRNTLNCHYCGSLRAVPAVCQECGQGHYVNRTPGTERIEEDVKQYFPEVRIARMDLDVMSNKAKFRALIDDFESGNLDVLIGTQMVSKGLDFERVKLVGVMDADSLMGFPDFRAEERAYDMLMQVSGRSGRKGERGKVVIQVTDMQSRVYQLVRK
;
A
#
# COMPACT_ATOMS: atom_id res chain seq x y z
N ARG A 1 10.47 -4.37 23.53
CA ARG A 1 11.05 -4.06 24.86
C ARG A 1 10.15 -4.49 26.03
N ARG A 2 8.83 -4.51 25.90
CA ARG A 2 7.93 -4.96 27.01
C ARG A 2 8.23 -6.37 27.52
N VAL A 3 8.66 -7.29 26.66
CA VAL A 3 8.93 -8.69 27.02
C VAL A 3 10.42 -8.92 27.29
N PHE A 4 11.31 -8.36 26.46
CA PHE A 4 12.74 -8.66 26.49
C PHE A 4 13.60 -7.51 27.09
N GLY A 5 13.01 -6.40 27.51
CA GLY A 5 13.71 -5.27 28.10
C GLY A 5 14.85 -4.73 27.22
N ASP A 6 16.02 -4.61 27.83
CA ASP A 6 17.25 -4.11 27.18
C ASP A 6 18.01 -5.18 26.38
N GLN A 7 17.49 -6.40 26.31
CA GLN A 7 18.06 -7.47 25.49
C GLN A 7 17.77 -7.31 23.99
N VAL A 8 16.97 -6.29 23.61
CA VAL A 8 16.60 -6.02 22.23
C VAL A 8 17.47 -4.92 21.64
N GLY A 9 18.31 -5.28 20.68
CA GLY A 9 18.99 -4.34 19.80
C GLY A 9 18.07 -3.87 18.69
N VAL A 10 18.07 -2.57 18.38
CA VAL A 10 17.29 -1.98 17.28
C VAL A 10 18.26 -1.41 16.25
N TYR A 11 18.09 -1.78 14.98
CA TYR A 11 18.95 -1.36 13.88
C TYR A 11 18.16 -0.84 12.69
N HIS A 12 18.33 0.44 12.35
CA HIS A 12 17.67 1.06 11.22
C HIS A 12 18.48 2.20 10.58
N SER A 13 18.18 2.56 9.35
CA SER A 13 18.88 3.59 8.57
C SER A 13 18.82 5.01 9.14
N GLY A 14 17.86 5.30 10.01
CA GLY A 14 17.73 6.60 10.68
C GLY A 14 18.58 6.74 11.95
N MET A 15 19.40 5.75 12.29
CA MET A 15 20.39 5.85 13.37
C MET A 15 21.60 6.65 12.90
N ALA A 16 22.22 7.39 13.82
CA ALA A 16 23.52 8.00 13.58
C ALA A 16 24.58 6.91 13.29
N ASP A 17 25.58 7.25 12.50
CA ASP A 17 26.64 6.30 12.13
C ASP A 17 27.39 5.75 13.33
N SER A 18 27.63 6.58 14.35
CA SER A 18 28.22 6.16 15.63
C SER A 18 27.40 5.07 16.32
N ALA A 19 26.08 5.25 16.38
CA ALA A 19 25.17 4.28 17.01
C ALA A 19 25.08 2.97 16.21
N ARG A 20 25.16 3.06 14.87
CA ARG A 20 25.24 1.86 14.01
C ARG A 20 26.56 1.10 14.22
N ALA A 21 27.65 1.82 14.33
CA ALA A 21 28.97 1.23 14.62
C ALA A 21 29.00 0.58 16.02
N GLU A 22 28.40 1.22 17.02
CA GLU A 22 28.26 0.65 18.38
C GLU A 22 27.45 -0.64 18.36
N MET A 23 26.32 -0.64 17.67
CA MET A 23 25.47 -1.82 17.51
C MET A 23 26.24 -2.97 16.83
N TRP A 24 27.03 -2.67 15.79
CA TRP A 24 27.86 -3.64 15.12
C TRP A 24 28.94 -4.22 16.03
N ARG A 25 29.67 -3.35 16.79
CA ARG A 25 30.70 -3.77 17.75
C ARG A 25 30.12 -4.65 18.85
N LYS A 26 28.95 -4.25 19.40
CA LYS A 26 28.27 -5.04 20.42
C LYS A 26 27.85 -6.40 19.89
N GLN A 27 27.32 -6.47 18.68
CA GLN A 27 26.91 -7.73 18.08
C GLN A 27 28.12 -8.65 17.76
N ASN A 28 29.27 -8.08 17.46
CA ASN A 28 30.53 -8.81 17.27
C ASN A 28 31.27 -9.14 18.57
N GLY A 29 30.88 -8.55 19.69
CA GLY A 29 31.51 -8.70 21.00
C GLY A 29 31.20 -10.03 21.70
N THR A 30 31.52 -10.07 22.98
CA THR A 30 31.30 -11.25 23.87
C THR A 30 29.87 -11.31 24.40
N ASN A 31 29.14 -10.17 24.43
CA ASN A 31 27.77 -10.08 24.94
C ASN A 31 26.84 -9.44 23.89
N PRO A 32 26.52 -10.16 22.78
CA PRO A 32 25.64 -9.65 21.73
C PRO A 32 24.20 -9.54 22.20
N TYR A 33 23.38 -8.75 21.52
CA TYR A 33 21.95 -8.76 21.72
C TYR A 33 21.36 -10.12 21.31
N PRO A 34 20.62 -10.80 22.19
CA PRO A 34 19.96 -12.05 21.84
C PRO A 34 18.81 -11.87 20.84
N VAL A 35 18.21 -10.67 20.81
CA VAL A 35 17.17 -10.31 19.84
C VAL A 35 17.55 -9.01 19.14
N VAL A 36 17.53 -9.02 17.82
CA VAL A 36 17.76 -7.84 16.99
C VAL A 36 16.53 -7.55 16.15
N LEU A 37 15.94 -6.36 16.32
CA LEU A 37 14.91 -5.82 15.46
C LEU A 37 15.59 -4.93 14.43
N GLY A 38 15.45 -5.28 13.16
CA GLY A 38 16.15 -4.54 12.14
C GLY A 38 15.37 -4.39 10.84
N VAL A 39 15.74 -3.34 10.09
CA VAL A 39 15.31 -3.17 8.72
C VAL A 39 16.21 -3.99 7.78
N ARG A 40 15.94 -3.94 6.49
CA ARG A 40 16.63 -4.65 5.42
C ARG A 40 18.15 -4.84 5.62
N SER A 41 18.87 -3.78 6.03
CA SER A 41 20.33 -3.82 6.19
C SER A 41 20.82 -4.57 7.46
N SER A 42 19.94 -4.93 8.38
CA SER A 42 20.33 -5.67 9.60
C SER A 42 20.83 -7.08 9.30
N VAL A 43 20.53 -7.64 8.12
CA VAL A 43 21.02 -8.95 7.68
C VAL A 43 22.57 -9.00 7.58
N PHE A 44 23.25 -7.86 7.53
CA PHE A 44 24.71 -7.76 7.46
C PHE A 44 25.37 -7.52 8.83
N LEU A 45 24.64 -7.56 9.94
CA LEU A 45 25.26 -7.56 11.25
C LEU A 45 25.99 -8.87 11.53
N PRO A 46 27.08 -8.85 12.34
CA PRO A 46 27.91 -10.03 12.59
C PRO A 46 27.26 -10.97 13.63
N TYR A 47 26.31 -11.78 13.16
CA TYR A 47 25.66 -12.79 14.01
C TYR A 47 26.56 -14.01 14.19
N LYS A 48 26.92 -14.35 15.46
CA LYS A 48 27.77 -15.50 15.76
C LYS A 48 26.96 -16.80 15.96
N GLN A 49 25.80 -16.70 16.57
CA GLN A 49 24.94 -17.84 16.92
C GLN A 49 23.48 -17.51 16.54
N LEU A 50 23.21 -17.41 15.25
CA LEU A 50 21.88 -17.12 14.76
C LEU A 50 21.03 -18.39 14.79
N GLY A 51 19.98 -18.39 15.62
CA GLY A 51 19.08 -19.55 15.76
C GLY A 51 17.76 -19.39 15.01
N LEU A 52 17.31 -18.14 14.79
CA LEU A 52 16.04 -17.86 14.13
C LEU A 52 16.10 -16.54 13.36
N VAL A 53 15.56 -16.53 12.16
CA VAL A 53 15.34 -15.34 11.33
C VAL A 53 13.84 -15.23 11.06
N ILE A 54 13.27 -14.07 11.40
CA ILE A 54 11.86 -13.75 11.11
C ILE A 54 11.82 -12.60 10.11
N VAL A 55 11.12 -12.80 9.00
CA VAL A 55 10.86 -11.77 7.99
C VAL A 55 9.37 -11.52 7.99
N ASP A 56 8.96 -10.41 8.58
CA ASP A 56 7.56 -9.97 8.62
C ASP A 56 7.21 -9.21 7.35
N GLU A 57 5.97 -9.35 6.87
CA GLU A 57 5.50 -8.77 5.60
C GLU A 57 6.49 -9.08 4.43
N GLU A 58 6.84 -10.35 4.26
CA GLU A 58 7.92 -10.81 3.36
C GLU A 58 7.74 -10.37 1.90
N HIS A 59 6.48 -10.11 1.49
CA HIS A 59 6.10 -9.63 0.16
C HIS A 59 6.49 -8.17 -0.11
N GLU A 60 6.84 -7.42 0.96
CA GLU A 60 7.08 -5.99 0.84
C GLU A 60 8.19 -5.63 -0.14
N SER A 61 7.85 -4.80 -1.12
CA SER A 61 8.81 -4.32 -2.13
C SER A 61 9.98 -3.52 -1.55
N SER A 62 9.85 -3.03 -0.31
CA SER A 62 10.89 -2.30 0.41
C SER A 62 12.08 -3.17 0.82
N TYR A 63 11.93 -4.50 0.83
CA TYR A 63 13.05 -5.41 0.99
C TYR A 63 14.03 -5.37 -0.19
N LYS A 64 13.58 -4.95 -1.39
CA LYS A 64 14.48 -4.74 -2.52
C LYS A 64 15.19 -3.39 -2.41
N GLN A 65 16.51 -3.41 -2.25
CA GLN A 65 17.32 -2.21 -2.33
C GLN A 65 17.40 -1.73 -3.79
N LYS A 66 16.97 -0.51 -4.04
CA LYS A 66 17.05 0.11 -5.35
C LYS A 66 18.38 0.88 -5.50
N GLU A 67 18.72 1.66 -4.48
CA GLU A 67 19.96 2.44 -4.38
C GLU A 67 20.37 2.53 -2.90
N PRO A 68 21.68 2.63 -2.64
CA PRO A 68 22.80 2.43 -3.57
C PRO A 68 23.00 0.95 -3.95
N ALA A 69 23.96 0.65 -4.84
CA ALA A 69 24.45 -0.71 -5.00
C ALA A 69 25.17 -1.18 -3.72
N PRO A 70 25.18 -2.51 -3.44
CA PRO A 70 24.57 -3.61 -4.18
C PRO A 70 23.04 -3.64 -4.04
N ARG A 71 22.32 -3.91 -5.13
CA ARG A 71 20.86 -3.92 -5.18
C ARG A 71 20.27 -5.28 -4.75
N TYR A 72 20.58 -5.70 -3.53
CA TYR A 72 20.12 -6.97 -2.97
C TYR A 72 18.63 -6.93 -2.57
N ASN A 73 18.04 -8.10 -2.37
CA ASN A 73 16.76 -8.26 -1.72
C ASN A 73 17.00 -8.72 -0.26
N GLY A 74 16.51 -7.94 0.73
CA GLY A 74 16.74 -8.23 2.15
C GLY A 74 16.08 -9.52 2.62
N ARG A 75 14.91 -9.87 2.10
CA ARG A 75 14.25 -11.16 2.38
C ARG A 75 15.14 -12.32 1.90
N ASP A 76 15.57 -12.28 0.64
CA ASP A 76 16.37 -13.36 0.06
C ASP A 76 17.76 -13.44 0.75
N ALA A 77 18.35 -12.30 1.11
CA ALA A 77 19.56 -12.25 1.91
C ALA A 77 19.38 -12.84 3.31
N ALA A 78 18.23 -12.59 3.96
CA ALA A 78 17.88 -13.16 5.26
C ALA A 78 17.70 -14.71 5.18
N ILE A 79 17.08 -15.20 4.11
CA ILE A 79 16.96 -16.63 3.86
C ILE A 79 18.34 -17.27 3.68
N MET A 80 19.22 -16.63 2.90
CA MET A 80 20.58 -17.13 2.70
C MET A 80 21.39 -17.11 4.00
N LEU A 81 21.30 -16.02 4.77
CA LEU A 81 21.96 -15.90 6.08
C LEU A 81 21.50 -17.01 7.02
N GLY A 82 20.19 -17.26 7.12
CA GLY A 82 19.63 -18.33 7.94
C GLY A 82 20.14 -19.71 7.51
N LYS A 83 20.18 -19.99 6.21
CA LYS A 83 20.73 -21.23 5.66
C LYS A 83 22.21 -21.42 6.01
N MET A 84 23.03 -20.37 5.83
CA MET A 84 24.47 -20.42 6.12
C MET A 84 24.75 -20.61 7.62
N SER A 85 23.89 -20.07 8.49
CA SER A 85 24.02 -20.16 9.95
C SER A 85 23.35 -21.39 10.55
N GLY A 86 22.67 -22.22 9.76
CA GLY A 86 21.85 -23.33 10.27
C GLY A 86 20.62 -22.88 11.08
N ALA A 87 20.23 -21.61 10.96
CA ALA A 87 19.09 -21.02 11.66
C ALA A 87 17.76 -21.41 11.01
N LYS A 88 16.70 -21.46 11.83
CA LYS A 88 15.32 -21.57 11.33
C LYS A 88 14.90 -20.25 10.70
N ILE A 89 14.06 -20.33 9.66
CA ILE A 89 13.58 -19.15 8.93
C ILE A 89 12.06 -19.17 8.95
N LEU A 90 11.47 -18.04 9.33
CA LEU A 90 10.03 -17.81 9.32
C LEU A 90 9.73 -16.60 8.44
N LEU A 91 8.94 -16.81 7.38
CA LEU A 91 8.40 -15.76 6.53
C LEU A 91 6.94 -15.56 6.89
N GLY A 92 6.58 -14.36 7.29
CA GLY A 92 5.20 -13.99 7.65
C GLY A 92 4.61 -13.04 6.61
N SER A 93 3.38 -13.32 6.18
CA SER A 93 2.60 -12.42 5.32
C SER A 93 1.12 -12.78 5.31
N ALA A 94 0.26 -11.78 5.19
CA ALA A 94 -1.15 -11.97 4.87
C ALA A 94 -1.36 -12.19 3.35
N THR A 95 -0.45 -11.67 2.54
CA THR A 95 -0.43 -11.72 1.08
C THR A 95 0.97 -12.14 0.63
N PRO A 96 1.33 -13.44 0.72
CA PRO A 96 2.67 -13.88 0.39
C PRO A 96 3.03 -13.59 -1.06
N SER A 97 4.30 -13.23 -1.30
CA SER A 97 4.80 -13.03 -2.66
C SER A 97 4.66 -14.30 -3.49
N PHE A 98 4.49 -14.18 -4.79
CA PHE A 98 4.35 -15.35 -5.68
C PHE A 98 5.54 -16.31 -5.55
N GLU A 99 6.76 -15.80 -5.36
CA GLU A 99 7.95 -16.62 -5.17
C GLU A 99 7.88 -17.46 -3.88
N SER A 100 7.50 -16.84 -2.76
CA SER A 100 7.38 -17.53 -1.48
C SER A 100 6.24 -18.53 -1.51
N TYR A 101 5.11 -18.15 -2.07
CA TYR A 101 3.93 -19.01 -2.21
C TYR A 101 4.22 -20.22 -3.12
N GLN A 102 4.85 -20.00 -4.27
CA GLN A 102 5.26 -21.09 -5.16
C GLN A 102 6.27 -22.05 -4.50
N ASN A 103 7.23 -21.51 -3.73
CA ASN A 103 8.17 -22.35 -2.98
C ASN A 103 7.47 -23.16 -1.89
N ALA A 104 6.40 -22.65 -1.28
CA ALA A 104 5.59 -23.39 -0.33
C ALA A 104 4.77 -24.50 -1.02
N LEU A 105 4.10 -24.19 -2.14
CA LEU A 105 3.31 -25.16 -2.92
C LEU A 105 4.18 -26.30 -3.48
N SER A 106 5.41 -26.00 -3.87
CA SER A 106 6.37 -27.01 -4.37
C SER A 106 7.03 -27.85 -3.26
N GLY A 107 6.70 -27.59 -1.99
CA GLY A 107 7.27 -28.30 -0.84
C GLY A 107 8.70 -27.87 -0.47
N LYS A 108 9.24 -26.84 -1.11
CA LYS A 108 10.56 -26.29 -0.77
C LYS A 108 10.53 -25.54 0.57
N TYR A 109 9.40 -24.90 0.90
CA TYR A 109 9.13 -24.30 2.21
C TYR A 109 8.00 -25.04 2.91
N GLY A 110 8.06 -25.11 4.24
CA GLY A 110 6.89 -25.48 5.03
C GLY A 110 5.81 -24.40 4.90
N PHE A 111 4.54 -24.81 4.85
CA PHE A 111 3.40 -23.88 4.74
C PHE A 111 2.47 -24.04 5.94
N VAL A 112 2.19 -22.93 6.61
CA VAL A 112 1.21 -22.85 7.70
C VAL A 112 0.25 -21.72 7.40
N GLN A 113 -1.02 -22.05 7.27
CA GLN A 113 -2.08 -21.08 7.06
C GLN A 113 -2.80 -20.78 8.37
N LEU A 114 -2.80 -19.50 8.77
CA LEU A 114 -3.60 -19.01 9.90
C LEU A 114 -4.95 -18.56 9.37
N THR A 115 -6.01 -19.28 9.71
CA THR A 115 -7.37 -19.05 9.21
C THR A 115 -8.21 -18.16 10.13
N THR A 116 -7.78 -17.99 11.38
CA THR A 116 -8.49 -17.19 12.38
C THR A 116 -7.69 -15.96 12.78
N ARG A 117 -8.36 -14.82 12.93
CA ARG A 117 -7.75 -13.61 13.46
C ARG A 117 -7.70 -13.63 14.99
N TYR A 118 -6.66 -13.06 15.54
CA TYR A 118 -6.60 -12.83 17.00
C TYR A 118 -7.74 -11.89 17.43
N GLY A 119 -8.45 -12.25 18.51
CA GLY A 119 -9.52 -11.43 19.09
C GLY A 119 -10.86 -11.50 18.35
N GLU A 120 -11.13 -12.54 17.55
CA GLU A 120 -12.42 -12.77 16.85
C GLU A 120 -12.88 -11.59 15.97
N VAL A 121 -11.94 -10.82 15.45
CA VAL A 121 -12.22 -9.66 14.60
C VAL A 121 -12.71 -10.10 13.21
N MET A 122 -13.92 -9.72 12.84
CA MET A 122 -14.48 -10.00 11.52
C MET A 122 -13.77 -9.24 10.41
N MET A 123 -13.71 -9.86 9.21
CA MET A 123 -13.26 -9.16 8.00
C MET A 123 -14.22 -8.02 7.66
N PRO A 124 -13.73 -6.87 7.22
CA PRO A 124 -14.58 -5.77 6.79
C PRO A 124 -15.46 -6.17 5.60
N GLU A 125 -16.56 -5.46 5.44
CA GLU A 125 -17.39 -5.57 4.25
C GLU A 125 -16.70 -4.83 3.08
N LEU A 126 -16.48 -5.51 1.96
CA LEU A 126 -15.87 -4.93 0.76
C LEU A 126 -16.95 -4.59 -0.26
N LEU A 127 -17.08 -3.32 -0.59
CA LEU A 127 -18.05 -2.82 -1.56
C LEU A 127 -17.34 -2.19 -2.75
N PHE A 128 -17.41 -2.86 -3.90
CA PHE A 128 -16.88 -2.34 -5.17
C PHE A 128 -17.94 -1.50 -5.89
N VAL A 129 -17.58 -0.28 -6.25
CA VAL A 129 -18.50 0.70 -6.83
C VAL A 129 -18.00 1.16 -8.19
N ASP A 130 -18.82 0.98 -9.23
CA ASP A 130 -18.50 1.37 -10.61
C ASP A 130 -18.61 2.89 -10.80
N MET A 131 -17.47 3.56 -10.92
CA MET A 131 -17.43 4.99 -11.17
C MET A 131 -17.93 5.37 -12.59
N LYS A 132 -17.85 4.47 -13.60
CA LYS A 132 -18.33 4.76 -14.96
C LYS A 132 -19.81 5.09 -14.95
N GLU A 133 -20.59 4.29 -14.25
CA GLU A 133 -22.03 4.47 -14.17
C GLU A 133 -22.39 5.83 -13.57
N TYR A 134 -21.81 6.18 -12.43
CA TYR A 134 -22.08 7.44 -11.74
C TYR A 134 -21.56 8.66 -12.51
N ARG A 135 -20.41 8.55 -13.18
CA ARG A 135 -19.91 9.60 -14.07
C ARG A 135 -20.85 9.83 -15.24
N ARG A 136 -21.32 8.75 -15.91
CA ARG A 136 -22.27 8.84 -17.01
C ARG A 136 -23.58 9.50 -16.59
N LYS A 137 -24.08 9.18 -15.39
CA LYS A 137 -25.29 9.76 -14.81
C LYS A 137 -25.08 11.14 -14.20
N LYS A 138 -23.85 11.68 -14.19
CA LYS A 138 -23.47 12.95 -13.55
C LYS A 138 -23.81 13.01 -12.07
N MET A 139 -23.72 11.88 -11.36
CA MET A 139 -24.09 11.75 -9.95
C MET A 139 -22.89 11.82 -9.01
N MET A 140 -21.67 12.02 -9.52
CA MET A 140 -20.47 12.17 -8.69
C MET A 140 -20.53 13.45 -7.86
N LYS A 141 -20.11 13.36 -6.60
CA LYS A 141 -19.89 14.50 -5.71
C LYS A 141 -18.38 14.74 -5.61
N GLY A 142 -17.82 15.57 -6.49
CA GLY A 142 -16.36 15.71 -6.64
C GLY A 142 -15.71 14.36 -6.99
N SER A 143 -14.82 13.88 -6.14
CA SER A 143 -14.14 12.59 -6.28
C SER A 143 -14.94 11.40 -5.70
N PHE A 144 -16.11 11.65 -5.11
CA PHE A 144 -16.89 10.63 -4.42
C PHE A 144 -18.06 10.11 -5.27
N THR A 145 -18.21 8.80 -5.33
CA THR A 145 -19.49 8.20 -5.74
C THR A 145 -20.55 8.46 -4.67
N PRO A 146 -21.84 8.48 -5.02
CA PRO A 146 -22.92 8.63 -4.05
C PRO A 146 -22.81 7.62 -2.89
N VAL A 147 -22.43 6.38 -3.19
CA VAL A 147 -22.27 5.33 -2.19
C VAL A 147 -21.17 5.68 -1.16
N LEU A 148 -19.99 6.09 -1.63
CA LEU A 148 -18.91 6.49 -0.72
C LEU A 148 -19.30 7.72 0.08
N TYR A 149 -19.93 8.71 -0.55
CA TYR A 149 -20.39 9.93 0.11
C TYR A 149 -21.39 9.64 1.25
N GLU A 150 -22.41 8.81 1.01
CA GLU A 150 -23.41 8.48 2.04
C GLU A 150 -22.78 7.67 3.19
N GLU A 151 -21.86 6.74 2.89
CA GLU A 151 -21.14 6.01 3.93
C GLU A 151 -20.23 6.91 4.76
N MET A 152 -19.53 7.86 4.12
CA MET A 152 -18.74 8.88 4.83
C MET A 152 -19.61 9.69 5.75
N LYS A 153 -20.75 10.20 5.25
CA LYS A 153 -21.70 10.98 6.01
C LYS A 153 -22.17 10.20 7.25
N ARG A 154 -22.61 8.97 7.07
CA ARG A 154 -23.09 8.10 8.15
C ARG A 154 -22.02 7.88 9.23
N VAL A 155 -20.77 7.61 8.83
CA VAL A 155 -19.67 7.33 9.76
C VAL A 155 -19.26 8.58 10.53
N LEU A 156 -19.16 9.73 9.85
CA LEU A 156 -18.77 11.02 10.45
C LEU A 156 -19.87 11.55 11.42
N GLU A 157 -21.14 11.45 11.07
CA GLU A 157 -22.27 11.82 11.95
C GLU A 157 -22.30 10.99 13.24
N ASN A 158 -21.79 9.76 13.22
CA ASN A 158 -21.62 8.91 14.40
C ASN A 158 -20.32 9.17 15.18
N GLY A 159 -19.56 10.21 14.84
CA GLY A 159 -18.30 10.55 15.49
C GLY A 159 -17.18 9.54 15.27
N MET A 160 -17.30 8.70 14.24
CA MET A 160 -16.30 7.72 13.86
C MET A 160 -15.39 8.27 12.75
N GLN A 161 -14.27 7.59 12.51
CA GLN A 161 -13.22 8.05 11.61
C GLN A 161 -13.27 7.38 10.25
N VAL A 162 -12.79 8.12 9.24
CA VAL A 162 -12.68 7.69 7.85
C VAL A 162 -11.23 7.76 7.38
N ILE A 163 -10.79 6.74 6.66
CA ILE A 163 -9.54 6.78 5.88
C ILE A 163 -9.87 6.85 4.40
N LEU A 164 -9.31 7.84 3.70
CA LEU A 164 -9.38 7.94 2.24
C LEU A 164 -8.01 7.57 1.66
N PHE A 165 -7.97 6.43 0.99
CA PHE A 165 -6.76 5.93 0.37
C PHE A 165 -6.70 6.32 -1.11
N GLN A 166 -5.63 7.01 -1.50
CA GLN A 166 -5.31 7.35 -2.88
C GLN A 166 -3.90 6.90 -3.23
N ASN A 167 -3.76 6.05 -4.24
CA ASN A 167 -2.43 5.67 -4.68
C ASN A 167 -1.75 6.79 -5.47
N ARG A 168 -0.74 7.44 -4.87
CA ARG A 168 0.03 8.51 -5.52
C ARG A 168 1.41 8.05 -6.00
N ARG A 169 1.71 6.76 -6.08
CA ARG A 169 3.03 6.33 -6.54
C ARG A 169 3.10 6.28 -8.06
N GLY A 170 3.93 7.15 -8.60
CA GLY A 170 4.50 7.11 -9.92
C GLY A 170 4.28 8.38 -10.71
N TYR A 171 5.37 8.92 -11.23
CA TYR A 171 5.40 9.90 -12.32
C TYR A 171 4.84 9.34 -13.63
N SER A 172 4.30 8.13 -13.66
CA SER A 172 3.68 7.58 -14.83
C SER A 172 2.26 8.12 -14.93
N THR A 173 2.15 9.22 -15.62
CA THR A 173 0.88 9.76 -16.05
C THR A 173 0.30 8.82 -17.10
N TYR A 174 -0.71 8.05 -16.71
CA TYR A 174 -1.53 7.35 -17.70
C TYR A 174 -2.69 8.25 -18.12
N LEU A 175 -3.16 8.03 -19.33
CA LEU A 175 -4.33 8.73 -19.84
C LEU A 175 -5.59 7.89 -19.63
N GLN A 176 -6.61 8.52 -19.12
CA GLN A 176 -7.93 7.93 -18.90
C GLN A 176 -8.97 8.67 -19.71
N CYS A 177 -9.91 7.95 -20.31
CA CYS A 177 -11.04 8.56 -20.99
C CYS A 177 -11.91 9.34 -20.00
N ASP A 178 -12.22 10.60 -20.33
CA ASP A 178 -13.04 11.48 -19.51
C ASP A 178 -14.50 11.02 -19.39
N ARG A 179 -14.98 10.22 -20.32
CA ARG A 179 -16.37 9.73 -20.39
C ARG A 179 -16.54 8.33 -19.82
N CYS A 180 -15.77 7.33 -20.28
CA CYS A 180 -15.94 5.94 -19.86
C CYS A 180 -14.90 5.48 -18.87
N GLY A 181 -13.85 6.28 -18.61
CA GLY A 181 -12.80 5.96 -17.66
C GLY A 181 -11.82 4.87 -18.11
N SER A 182 -11.90 4.38 -19.37
CA SER A 182 -10.94 3.39 -19.87
C SER A 182 -9.52 3.95 -19.89
N ILE A 183 -8.55 3.10 -19.54
CA ILE A 183 -7.12 3.42 -19.55
C ILE A 183 -6.50 2.83 -20.81
N LEU A 184 -5.63 3.60 -21.47
CA LEU A 184 -4.89 3.11 -22.63
C LEU A 184 -3.85 2.09 -22.20
N LYS A 185 -4.09 0.83 -22.58
CA LYS A 185 -3.13 -0.27 -22.43
C LYS A 185 -2.45 -0.57 -23.76
N PHE A 186 -1.23 -1.11 -23.68
CA PHE A 186 -0.53 -1.61 -24.86
C PHE A 186 -0.89 -3.08 -25.09
N LYS A 187 -1.43 -3.37 -26.28
CA LYS A 187 -2.03 -4.69 -26.58
C LYS A 187 -1.08 -5.88 -26.44
N HIS A 188 0.23 -5.69 -26.71
CA HIS A 188 1.20 -6.78 -26.69
C HIS A 188 1.88 -7.00 -25.35
N CYS A 189 1.87 -5.98 -24.47
CA CYS A 189 2.56 -6.05 -23.17
C CYS A 189 1.59 -6.06 -22.00
N ASP A 190 0.30 -5.91 -22.24
CA ASP A 190 -0.79 -5.82 -21.26
C ASP A 190 -0.50 -4.86 -20.07
N VAL A 191 0.28 -3.81 -20.34
CA VAL A 191 0.63 -2.77 -19.37
C VAL A 191 0.10 -1.43 -19.82
N SER A 192 -0.18 -0.56 -18.86
CA SER A 192 -0.58 0.82 -19.14
C SER A 192 0.55 1.58 -19.84
N MET A 193 0.18 2.40 -20.82
CA MET A 193 1.13 3.25 -21.51
C MET A 193 1.42 4.51 -20.71
N THR A 194 2.71 4.89 -20.61
CA THR A 194 3.13 6.12 -19.96
C THR A 194 2.98 7.30 -20.92
N TYR A 195 2.29 8.33 -20.47
CA TYR A 195 2.10 9.56 -21.23
C TYR A 195 3.22 10.57 -20.98
N TYR A 196 3.86 11.02 -22.04
CA TYR A 196 4.87 12.07 -22.02
C TYR A 196 4.27 13.39 -22.52
N ARG A 197 3.94 14.26 -21.58
CA ARG A 197 3.27 15.54 -21.86
C ARG A 197 4.03 16.41 -22.87
N TYR A 198 5.36 16.46 -22.77
CA TYR A 198 6.21 17.30 -23.65
C TYR A 198 6.12 16.90 -25.13
N ARG A 199 5.97 15.60 -25.43
CA ARG A 199 5.90 15.06 -26.79
C ARG A 199 4.49 14.69 -27.22
N ASN A 200 3.52 14.82 -26.34
CA ASN A 200 2.15 14.33 -26.50
C ASN A 200 2.10 12.88 -27.02
N THR A 201 2.96 12.02 -26.47
CA THR A 201 3.11 10.63 -26.90
C THR A 201 2.92 9.67 -25.74
N LEU A 202 2.51 8.46 -26.08
CA LEU A 202 2.43 7.31 -25.20
C LEU A 202 3.62 6.40 -25.46
N ASN A 203 4.28 5.94 -24.42
CA ASN A 203 5.43 5.04 -24.50
C ASN A 203 5.20 3.78 -23.65
N CYS A 204 5.52 2.63 -24.18
CA CYS A 204 5.60 1.38 -23.44
C CYS A 204 7.03 1.17 -22.95
N HIS A 205 7.23 1.13 -21.64
CA HIS A 205 8.56 0.92 -21.04
C HIS A 205 9.13 -0.51 -21.21
N TYR A 206 8.28 -1.47 -21.63
CA TYR A 206 8.71 -2.85 -21.87
C TYR A 206 9.26 -3.08 -23.25
N CYS A 207 8.55 -2.63 -24.28
CA CYS A 207 8.96 -2.87 -25.68
C CYS A 207 9.47 -1.61 -26.38
N GLY A 208 9.47 -0.44 -25.72
CA GLY A 208 9.89 0.83 -26.31
C GLY A 208 8.94 1.42 -27.35
N SER A 209 7.80 0.78 -27.61
CA SER A 209 6.84 1.29 -28.59
C SER A 209 6.33 2.67 -28.26
N LEU A 210 6.35 3.56 -29.24
CA LEU A 210 5.80 4.90 -29.18
C LEU A 210 4.47 4.97 -29.94
N ARG A 211 3.50 5.67 -29.39
CA ARG A 211 2.20 5.89 -30.04
C ARG A 211 1.71 7.30 -29.78
N ALA A 212 1.05 7.90 -30.76
CA ALA A 212 0.31 9.14 -30.56
C ALA A 212 -0.91 8.89 -29.66
N VAL A 213 -1.32 9.92 -28.92
CA VAL A 213 -2.58 9.87 -28.16
C VAL A 213 -3.75 9.86 -29.16
N PRO A 214 -4.64 8.87 -29.11
CA PRO A 214 -5.81 8.85 -29.97
C PRO A 214 -6.71 10.08 -29.71
N ALA A 215 -7.23 10.67 -30.79
CA ALA A 215 -8.10 11.86 -30.69
C ALA A 215 -9.41 11.58 -29.95
N VAL A 216 -9.91 10.34 -30.07
CA VAL A 216 -11.12 9.87 -29.37
C VAL A 216 -10.85 8.55 -28.66
N CYS A 217 -11.64 8.28 -27.64
CA CYS A 217 -11.53 7.04 -26.87
C CYS A 217 -11.80 5.83 -27.77
N GLN A 218 -10.90 4.84 -27.73
CA GLN A 218 -11.02 3.61 -28.52
C GLN A 218 -12.10 2.65 -27.99
N GLU A 219 -12.50 2.80 -26.72
CA GLU A 219 -13.53 1.97 -26.08
C GLU A 219 -14.95 2.51 -26.30
N CYS A 220 -15.16 3.80 -26.04
CA CYS A 220 -16.50 4.39 -26.14
C CYS A 220 -16.74 5.22 -27.41
N GLY A 221 -15.71 5.49 -28.20
CA GLY A 221 -15.80 6.25 -29.46
C GLY A 221 -16.12 7.75 -29.31
N GLN A 222 -16.30 8.28 -28.12
CA GLN A 222 -16.84 9.64 -27.91
C GLN A 222 -16.07 10.49 -26.90
N GLY A 223 -15.33 9.87 -25.98
CA GLY A 223 -14.55 10.58 -24.96
C GLY A 223 -13.15 10.95 -25.43
N HIS A 224 -12.51 11.85 -24.70
CA HIS A 224 -11.10 12.21 -24.91
C HIS A 224 -10.24 11.63 -23.81
N TYR A 225 -8.97 11.38 -24.12
CA TYR A 225 -8.02 10.92 -23.12
C TYR A 225 -7.42 12.09 -22.38
N VAL A 226 -7.65 12.13 -21.07
CA VAL A 226 -7.17 13.19 -20.18
C VAL A 226 -6.30 12.59 -19.07
N ASN A 227 -5.36 13.37 -18.59
CA ASN A 227 -4.59 13.02 -17.40
C ASN A 227 -5.43 13.38 -16.17
N ARG A 228 -6.04 12.39 -15.54
CA ARG A 228 -6.91 12.55 -14.37
C ARG A 228 -6.42 11.72 -13.18
N THR A 229 -5.20 11.88 -12.77
CA THR A 229 -4.83 11.36 -11.45
C THR A 229 -5.18 12.43 -10.42
N PRO A 230 -6.30 12.34 -9.70
CA PRO A 230 -6.61 13.29 -8.64
C PRO A 230 -5.51 13.13 -7.58
N GLY A 231 -4.82 14.20 -7.28
CA GLY A 231 -3.89 14.23 -6.15
C GLY A 231 -4.66 14.17 -4.83
N THR A 232 -3.98 13.82 -3.74
CA THR A 232 -4.53 13.90 -2.38
C THR A 232 -5.07 15.30 -2.05
N GLU A 233 -4.52 16.34 -2.66
CA GLU A 233 -4.98 17.74 -2.58
C GLU A 233 -6.42 17.90 -3.05
N ARG A 234 -6.73 17.35 -4.21
CA ARG A 234 -8.08 17.40 -4.76
C ARG A 234 -9.10 16.72 -3.86
N ILE A 235 -8.71 15.57 -3.29
CA ILE A 235 -9.58 14.84 -2.37
C ILE A 235 -9.82 15.67 -1.10
N GLU A 236 -8.79 16.33 -0.59
CA GLU A 236 -8.90 17.23 0.57
C GLU A 236 -9.86 18.40 0.29
N GLU A 237 -9.75 19.02 -0.89
CA GLU A 237 -10.66 20.09 -1.34
C GLU A 237 -12.11 19.58 -1.40
N ASP A 238 -12.33 18.42 -2.01
CA ASP A 238 -13.65 17.80 -2.11
C ASP A 238 -14.22 17.47 -0.70
N VAL A 239 -13.40 16.96 0.24
CA VAL A 239 -13.85 16.71 1.62
C VAL A 239 -14.24 18.03 2.29
N LYS A 240 -13.43 19.08 2.19
CA LYS A 240 -13.74 20.43 2.74
C LYS A 240 -15.04 21.02 2.17
N GLN A 241 -15.27 20.80 0.88
CA GLN A 241 -16.47 21.29 0.20
C GLN A 241 -17.74 20.59 0.67
N TYR A 242 -17.70 19.26 0.83
CA TYR A 242 -18.89 18.46 1.13
C TYR A 242 -19.09 18.17 2.61
N PHE A 243 -18.04 18.33 3.43
CA PHE A 243 -18.03 18.10 4.87
C PHE A 243 -17.26 19.23 5.58
N PRO A 244 -17.77 20.46 5.60
CA PRO A 244 -17.02 21.65 6.06
C PRO A 244 -16.63 21.59 7.55
N GLU A 245 -17.39 20.89 8.38
CA GLU A 245 -17.14 20.79 9.82
C GLU A 245 -16.12 19.70 10.20
N VAL A 246 -15.63 18.92 9.22
CA VAL A 246 -14.78 17.76 9.46
C VAL A 246 -13.31 18.14 9.57
N ARG A 247 -12.63 17.63 10.58
CA ARG A 247 -11.20 17.83 10.81
C ARG A 247 -10.39 16.84 9.96
N ILE A 248 -9.62 17.37 9.03
CA ILE A 248 -8.93 16.60 7.99
C ILE A 248 -7.43 16.73 8.17
N ALA A 249 -6.74 15.61 7.98
CA ALA A 249 -5.29 15.62 7.79
C ALA A 249 -4.87 14.85 6.55
N ARG A 250 -3.78 15.28 5.92
CA ARG A 250 -3.18 14.63 4.78
C ARG A 250 -1.81 14.06 5.14
N MET A 251 -1.64 12.76 4.87
CA MET A 251 -0.39 12.04 5.05
C MET A 251 0.32 11.92 3.70
N ASP A 252 1.13 12.90 3.38
CA ASP A 252 1.95 12.96 2.18
C ASP A 252 3.46 12.82 2.48
N LEU A 253 4.29 12.87 1.42
CA LEU A 253 5.74 12.71 1.55
C LEU A 253 6.40 13.78 2.43
N ASP A 254 5.86 15.01 2.43
CA ASP A 254 6.43 16.13 3.20
C ASP A 254 6.21 15.92 4.70
N VAL A 255 5.02 15.46 5.09
CA VAL A 255 4.72 15.08 6.48
C VAL A 255 5.58 13.89 6.90
N MET A 256 5.75 12.91 6.02
CA MET A 256 6.49 11.69 6.32
C MET A 256 8.01 11.88 6.42
N SER A 257 8.58 12.87 5.73
CA SER A 257 9.99 13.19 5.82
C SER A 257 10.37 13.73 7.20
N ASN A 258 9.43 14.30 7.93
CA ASN A 258 9.60 14.83 9.28
C ASN A 258 8.98 13.88 10.33
N LYS A 259 9.83 13.14 11.05
CA LYS A 259 9.41 12.16 12.07
C LYS A 259 8.51 12.75 13.17
N ALA A 260 8.77 13.99 13.60
CA ALA A 260 7.98 14.64 14.63
C ALA A 260 6.58 14.97 14.13
N LYS A 261 6.45 15.56 12.92
CA LYS A 261 5.16 15.85 12.29
C LYS A 261 4.37 14.58 12.04
N PHE A 262 5.03 13.52 11.58
CA PHE A 262 4.38 12.23 11.34
C PHE A 262 3.80 11.66 12.64
N ARG A 263 4.58 11.65 13.75
CA ARG A 263 4.09 11.17 15.05
C ARG A 263 2.93 11.99 15.56
N ALA A 264 3.05 13.31 15.56
CA ALA A 264 1.98 14.20 15.98
C ALA A 264 0.67 13.95 15.21
N LEU A 265 0.75 13.75 13.88
CA LEU A 265 -0.41 13.46 13.07
C LEU A 265 -1.06 12.11 13.44
N ILE A 266 -0.26 11.08 13.70
CA ILE A 266 -0.78 9.77 14.12
C ILE A 266 -1.42 9.88 15.51
N ASP A 267 -0.75 10.52 16.46
CA ASP A 267 -1.26 10.72 17.83
C ASP A 267 -2.58 11.52 17.81
N ASP A 268 -2.71 12.54 16.98
CA ASP A 268 -3.94 13.33 16.78
C ASP A 268 -5.06 12.48 16.18
N PHE A 269 -4.75 11.63 15.21
CA PHE A 269 -5.75 10.75 14.63
C PHE A 269 -6.19 9.65 15.60
N GLU A 270 -5.27 9.02 16.34
CA GLU A 270 -5.58 8.02 17.36
C GLU A 270 -6.41 8.61 18.51
N SER A 271 -6.10 9.83 18.94
CA SER A 271 -6.82 10.54 19.99
C SER A 271 -8.22 11.03 19.57
N GLY A 272 -8.56 10.94 18.27
CA GLY A 272 -9.83 11.42 17.73
C GLY A 272 -9.90 12.93 17.53
N ASN A 273 -8.75 13.62 17.48
CA ASN A 273 -8.67 15.04 17.13
C ASN A 273 -8.85 15.27 15.62
N LEU A 274 -8.78 14.22 14.83
CA LEU A 274 -8.98 14.21 13.38
C LEU A 274 -10.06 13.20 13.01
N ASP A 275 -10.90 13.55 12.03
CA ASP A 275 -12.04 12.74 11.61
C ASP A 275 -11.75 12.01 10.30
N VAL A 276 -11.01 12.65 9.39
CA VAL A 276 -10.65 12.09 8.09
C VAL A 276 -9.13 12.13 7.88
N LEU A 277 -8.56 10.99 7.57
CA LEU A 277 -7.17 10.86 7.17
C LEU A 277 -7.08 10.53 5.68
N ILE A 278 -6.47 11.41 4.90
CA ILE A 278 -6.22 11.21 3.48
C ILE A 278 -4.77 10.79 3.30
N GLY A 279 -4.53 9.63 2.71
CA GLY A 279 -3.17 9.15 2.58
C GLY A 279 -2.90 8.23 1.41
N THR A 280 -1.62 7.98 1.20
CA THR A 280 -1.09 7.05 0.21
C THR A 280 -0.75 5.70 0.86
N GLN A 281 0.12 4.91 0.25
CA GLN A 281 0.52 3.57 0.73
C GLN A 281 0.93 3.48 2.21
N MET A 282 1.27 4.59 2.87
CA MET A 282 1.69 4.55 4.28
C MET A 282 0.52 4.37 5.24
N VAL A 283 -0.68 4.78 4.86
CA VAL A 283 -1.89 4.53 5.67
C VAL A 283 -2.22 3.03 5.73
N SER A 284 -1.73 2.27 4.75
CA SER A 284 -1.93 0.82 4.70
C SER A 284 -0.97 0.03 5.61
N LYS A 285 0.08 0.65 6.19
CA LYS A 285 1.17 -0.06 6.88
C LYS A 285 1.23 0.24 8.37
N GLY A 286 1.21 -0.81 9.18
CA GLY A 286 1.62 -0.77 10.59
C GLY A 286 0.80 0.09 11.55
N LEU A 287 -0.23 0.79 11.08
CA LEU A 287 -1.09 1.65 11.88
C LEU A 287 -2.38 0.91 12.24
N ASP A 288 -2.81 1.01 13.48
CA ASP A 288 -3.99 0.36 14.00
C ASP A 288 -4.91 1.39 14.67
N PHE A 289 -6.01 1.73 14.01
CA PHE A 289 -6.93 2.76 14.47
C PHE A 289 -8.29 2.14 14.88
N GLU A 290 -8.61 2.18 16.16
CA GLU A 290 -9.84 1.57 16.69
C GLU A 290 -11.13 2.25 16.20
N ARG A 291 -11.09 3.57 15.95
CA ARG A 291 -12.25 4.38 15.57
C ARG A 291 -12.53 4.39 14.07
N VAL A 292 -11.66 3.82 13.24
CA VAL A 292 -11.86 3.78 11.80
C VAL A 292 -12.92 2.75 11.42
N LYS A 293 -14.07 3.21 10.92
CA LYS A 293 -15.19 2.38 10.48
C LYS A 293 -15.34 2.32 8.97
N LEU A 294 -14.75 3.27 8.25
CA LEU A 294 -14.80 3.33 6.80
C LEU A 294 -13.42 3.56 6.21
N VAL A 295 -13.09 2.77 5.20
CA VAL A 295 -11.98 3.05 4.31
C VAL A 295 -12.51 3.27 2.90
N GLY A 296 -12.23 4.42 2.31
CA GLY A 296 -12.54 4.73 0.91
C GLY A 296 -11.31 4.59 0.04
N VAL A 297 -11.32 3.68 -0.93
CA VAL A 297 -10.28 3.58 -1.97
C VAL A 297 -10.73 4.41 -3.16
N MET A 298 -10.05 5.53 -3.43
CA MET A 298 -10.55 6.57 -4.32
C MET A 298 -10.48 6.22 -5.82
N ASP A 299 -9.45 5.49 -6.23
CA ASP A 299 -9.23 5.06 -7.62
C ASP A 299 -8.35 3.80 -7.59
N ALA A 300 -9.00 2.64 -7.46
CA ALA A 300 -8.28 1.38 -7.36
C ALA A 300 -7.60 0.98 -8.68
N ASP A 301 -8.12 1.43 -9.83
CA ASP A 301 -7.51 1.14 -11.12
C ASP A 301 -6.12 1.76 -11.25
N SER A 302 -5.87 2.87 -10.54
CA SER A 302 -4.55 3.51 -10.50
C SER A 302 -3.45 2.62 -9.90
N LEU A 303 -3.82 1.63 -9.09
CA LEU A 303 -2.87 0.65 -8.55
C LEU A 303 -2.28 -0.23 -9.66
N MET A 304 -3.08 -0.57 -10.66
CA MET A 304 -2.69 -1.38 -11.81
C MET A 304 -2.14 -0.55 -12.98
N GLY A 305 -2.32 0.78 -12.92
CA GLY A 305 -1.87 1.71 -13.97
C GLY A 305 -0.34 1.86 -14.06
N PHE A 306 0.41 1.31 -13.14
CA PHE A 306 1.88 1.37 -13.19
C PHE A 306 2.42 0.34 -14.19
N PRO A 307 3.35 0.71 -15.10
CA PRO A 307 3.91 -0.19 -16.10
C PRO A 307 4.94 -1.14 -15.45
N ASP A 308 4.47 -2.10 -14.69
CA ASP A 308 5.26 -3.13 -14.03
C ASP A 308 4.51 -4.46 -14.14
N PHE A 309 5.22 -5.53 -14.48
CA PHE A 309 4.61 -6.87 -14.60
C PHE A 309 4.00 -7.39 -13.29
N ARG A 310 4.40 -6.83 -12.15
CA ARG A 310 3.83 -7.11 -10.81
C ARG A 310 2.74 -6.11 -10.39
N ALA A 311 2.22 -5.31 -11.31
CA ALA A 311 1.24 -4.28 -10.96
C ALA A 311 -0.02 -4.90 -10.35
N GLU A 312 -0.51 -6.01 -10.89
CA GLU A 312 -1.68 -6.72 -10.38
C GLU A 312 -1.43 -7.37 -9.02
N GLU A 313 -0.27 -8.01 -8.81
CA GLU A 313 0.15 -8.56 -7.51
C GLU A 313 0.15 -7.46 -6.45
N ARG A 314 0.80 -6.34 -6.75
CA ARG A 314 0.84 -5.19 -5.82
C ARG A 314 -0.52 -4.55 -5.57
N ALA A 315 -1.37 -4.51 -6.58
CA ALA A 315 -2.73 -4.00 -6.42
C ALA A 315 -3.54 -4.90 -5.47
N TYR A 316 -3.43 -6.22 -5.64
CA TYR A 316 -4.04 -7.19 -4.74
C TYR A 316 -3.55 -7.01 -3.30
N ASP A 317 -2.22 -7.03 -3.09
CA ASP A 317 -1.61 -6.86 -1.77
C ASP A 317 -2.07 -5.57 -1.10
N MET A 318 -2.05 -4.46 -1.85
CA MET A 318 -2.44 -3.15 -1.35
C MET A 318 -3.92 -3.11 -0.94
N LEU A 319 -4.81 -3.65 -1.77
CA LEU A 319 -6.25 -3.69 -1.47
C LEU A 319 -6.52 -4.55 -0.23
N MET A 320 -5.85 -5.69 -0.09
CA MET A 320 -5.97 -6.55 1.08
C MET A 320 -5.44 -5.85 2.35
N GLN A 321 -4.30 -5.18 2.28
CA GLN A 321 -3.74 -4.43 3.40
C GLN A 321 -4.62 -3.26 3.85
N VAL A 322 -5.10 -2.46 2.89
CA VAL A 322 -5.98 -1.31 3.15
C VAL A 322 -7.32 -1.80 3.72
N SER A 323 -7.85 -2.89 3.18
CA SER A 323 -9.08 -3.50 3.69
C SER A 323 -8.93 -3.95 5.15
N GLY A 324 -7.76 -4.43 5.53
CA GLY A 324 -7.47 -4.81 6.92
C GLY A 324 -7.47 -3.66 7.94
N ARG A 325 -7.60 -2.39 7.51
CA ARG A 325 -7.59 -1.20 8.41
C ARG A 325 -8.95 -0.79 8.95
N SER A 326 -10.03 -1.33 8.43
CA SER A 326 -11.40 -1.03 8.88
C SER A 326 -11.94 -2.14 9.79
N GLY A 327 -12.61 -1.75 10.88
CA GLY A 327 -13.34 -2.66 11.77
C GLY A 327 -12.46 -3.51 12.66
N ARG A 328 -12.13 -2.98 13.83
CA ARG A 328 -11.54 -3.71 14.96
C ARG A 328 -12.37 -3.42 16.21
N LYS A 329 -12.53 -4.42 17.09
CA LYS A 329 -13.37 -4.37 18.31
C LYS A 329 -14.87 -4.12 18.05
N GLY A 330 -15.62 -5.19 17.87
CA GLY A 330 -17.06 -5.28 18.08
C GLY A 330 -17.95 -4.99 16.87
N GLU A 331 -17.59 -4.09 15.96
CA GLU A 331 -18.37 -3.83 14.75
C GLU A 331 -17.57 -4.08 13.47
N ARG A 332 -18.24 -4.66 12.49
CA ARG A 332 -17.67 -4.90 11.18
C ARG A 332 -17.42 -3.58 10.46
N GLY A 333 -16.17 -3.31 10.09
CA GLY A 333 -15.84 -2.14 9.27
C GLY A 333 -16.29 -2.30 7.84
N LYS A 334 -16.28 -1.18 7.08
CA LYS A 334 -16.63 -1.15 5.67
C LYS A 334 -15.49 -0.58 4.83
N VAL A 335 -15.28 -1.14 3.65
CA VAL A 335 -14.33 -0.63 2.65
C VAL A 335 -15.08 -0.40 1.35
N VAL A 336 -15.14 0.85 0.92
CA VAL A 336 -15.73 1.23 -0.37
C VAL A 336 -14.61 1.43 -1.38
N ILE A 337 -14.59 0.61 -2.41
CA ILE A 337 -13.54 0.59 -3.43
C ILE A 337 -14.14 1.13 -4.73
N GLN A 338 -13.75 2.36 -5.08
CA GLN A 338 -14.18 3.00 -6.33
C GLN A 338 -13.32 2.47 -7.49
N VAL A 339 -13.96 1.88 -8.47
CA VAL A 339 -13.32 1.25 -9.64
C VAL A 339 -13.95 1.73 -10.94
N THR A 340 -13.18 1.67 -12.00
CA THR A 340 -13.66 1.94 -13.35
C THR A 340 -13.85 0.64 -14.15
N ASP A 341 -13.00 -0.36 -13.90
CA ASP A 341 -13.09 -1.67 -14.55
C ASP A 341 -13.53 -2.76 -13.56
N MET A 342 -14.85 -2.94 -13.44
CA MET A 342 -15.45 -3.97 -12.57
C MET A 342 -15.06 -5.41 -12.95
N GLN A 343 -14.57 -5.65 -14.17
CA GLN A 343 -14.23 -6.97 -14.69
C GLN A 343 -12.78 -7.37 -14.38
N SER A 344 -11.99 -6.48 -13.77
CA SER A 344 -10.59 -6.78 -13.40
C SER A 344 -10.51 -8.07 -12.58
N ARG A 345 -9.60 -8.95 -12.98
CA ARG A 345 -9.31 -10.21 -12.28
C ARG A 345 -8.87 -9.98 -10.83
N VAL A 346 -8.13 -8.91 -10.59
CA VAL A 346 -7.69 -8.53 -9.24
C VAL A 346 -8.88 -8.33 -8.31
N TYR A 347 -9.90 -7.59 -8.76
CA TYR A 347 -11.09 -7.33 -7.93
C TYR A 347 -11.93 -8.58 -7.68
N GLN A 348 -11.97 -9.50 -8.63
CA GLN A 348 -12.63 -10.79 -8.46
C GLN A 348 -11.92 -11.64 -7.39
N LEU A 349 -10.58 -11.57 -7.32
CA LEU A 349 -9.79 -12.27 -6.31
C LEU A 349 -9.94 -11.64 -4.91
N VAL A 350 -9.95 -10.31 -4.83
CA VAL A 350 -10.13 -9.58 -3.55
C VAL A 350 -11.51 -9.80 -2.93
N ARG A 351 -12.53 -10.12 -3.74
CA ARG A 351 -13.89 -10.43 -3.27
C ARG A 351 -14.04 -11.82 -2.65
N LYS A 352 -13.15 -12.75 -2.98
CA LYS A 352 -13.16 -14.14 -2.45
C LYS A 352 -12.55 -14.22 -1.06
#